data_afacd46fcf3744bfb4cf07d247a2de45
#
_entry.id   afacd46fcf3744bfb4cf07d247a2de45
#
_cell.length_a   1.000
_cell.length_b   1.000
_cell.length_c   1.000
_cell.angle_alpha   90.00
_cell.angle_beta   90.00
_cell.angle_gamma   90.00
#
_symmetry.space_group_name_H-M   'P 1'
#
loop_
_entity.id
_entity.type
_entity.pdbx_description
1 polymer ?
#
loop_
_entity_poly.entity_id
_entity_poly.type
_entity_poly.pdbx_seq_one_letter_code
_entity_poly.pdbx_strand_id
1 'polypeptide(L)'
;LERIPGFLNLFTVPGVMALRSLSRNRRRTAMSVAGIAFAYMITATLVSMNSLFDVFIFDYWEKTQRQDIMVQFEQPVLLEDALEAVKHPQVENAEGMMEFAVTLSGPGGKTDCTIQAISPEASLTRLYKEDGSRAYPEEEGIVISEHMANVMGVKKGSTIEVKVPYPKERVSRVTVTDTIA
;
A
#
# COMPACT_ATOMS: atom_id res chain seq x y z
N LEU A 1 27.64 -40.60 -3.54
CA LEU A 1 26.68 -40.91 -4.59
C LEU A 1 26.65 -42.39 -4.96
N GLU A 2 27.74 -43.13 -4.77
CA GLU A 2 27.81 -44.59 -5.00
C GLU A 2 27.02 -45.45 -4.00
N ARG A 3 26.51 -44.88 -2.91
CA ARG A 3 25.74 -45.58 -1.88
C ARG A 3 24.24 -45.76 -2.18
N ILE A 4 23.74 -45.19 -3.26
CA ILE A 4 22.34 -45.33 -3.64
C ILE A 4 22.24 -46.29 -4.80
N PRO A 5 21.82 -47.56 -4.59
CA PRO A 5 21.70 -48.57 -5.64
C PRO A 5 20.64 -48.11 -6.66
N GLY A 6 20.98 -48.11 -7.92
CA GLY A 6 20.07 -47.76 -9.02
C GLY A 6 20.14 -46.31 -9.52
N PHE A 7 20.69 -45.35 -8.75
CA PHE A 7 20.79 -43.97 -9.19
C PHE A 7 21.66 -43.73 -10.42
N LEU A 8 22.73 -44.55 -10.57
CA LEU A 8 23.64 -44.47 -11.72
C LEU A 8 23.03 -45.01 -13.00
N ASN A 9 22.03 -45.88 -12.93
CA ASN A 9 21.37 -46.47 -14.11
C ASN A 9 20.42 -45.48 -14.82
N LEU A 10 20.09 -44.36 -14.18
CA LEU A 10 19.30 -43.28 -14.78
C LEU A 10 20.13 -42.39 -15.72
N PHE A 11 21.45 -42.49 -15.70
CA PHE A 11 22.33 -41.62 -16.47
C PHE A 11 23.05 -42.40 -17.57
N THR A 12 23.22 -41.77 -18.72
CA THR A 12 24.08 -42.25 -19.78
C THR A 12 25.55 -42.27 -19.35
N VAL A 13 26.39 -43.09 -19.97
CA VAL A 13 27.83 -43.21 -19.63
C VAL A 13 28.54 -41.85 -19.51
N PRO A 14 28.34 -40.87 -20.42
CA PRO A 14 28.88 -39.51 -20.25
C PRO A 14 28.38 -38.80 -18.99
N GLY A 15 27.09 -38.99 -18.62
CA GLY A 15 26.49 -38.41 -17.43
C GLY A 15 27.12 -38.93 -16.12
N VAL A 16 27.40 -40.22 -16.07
CA VAL A 16 28.10 -40.87 -14.94
C VAL A 16 29.54 -40.34 -14.80
N MET A 17 30.25 -40.12 -15.92
CA MET A 17 31.59 -39.53 -15.88
C MET A 17 31.58 -38.09 -15.39
N ALA A 18 30.60 -37.28 -15.83
CA ALA A 18 30.42 -35.90 -15.35
C ALA A 18 30.14 -35.87 -13.82
N LEU A 19 29.22 -36.70 -13.32
CA LEU A 19 28.93 -36.83 -11.90
C LEU A 19 30.16 -37.24 -11.06
N ARG A 20 30.96 -38.17 -11.54
CA ARG A 20 32.22 -38.54 -10.87
C ARG A 20 33.23 -37.39 -10.85
N SER A 21 33.33 -36.62 -11.93
CA SER A 21 34.20 -35.44 -12.02
C SER A 21 33.76 -34.37 -11.03
N LEU A 22 32.45 -34.12 -10.90
CA LEU A 22 31.88 -33.19 -9.93
C LEU A 22 32.16 -33.62 -8.48
N SER A 23 32.00 -34.91 -8.17
CA SER A 23 32.22 -35.44 -6.81
C SER A 23 33.70 -35.44 -6.41
N ARG A 24 34.62 -35.50 -7.36
CA ARG A 24 36.07 -35.47 -7.12
C ARG A 24 36.57 -34.08 -6.77
N ASN A 25 35.99 -33.04 -7.37
CA ASN A 25 36.38 -31.62 -7.16
C ASN A 25 35.33 -30.85 -6.35
N ARG A 26 35.01 -31.33 -5.14
CA ARG A 26 33.91 -30.83 -4.31
C ARG A 26 33.95 -29.31 -4.10
N ARG A 27 35.12 -28.72 -3.83
CA ARG A 27 35.26 -27.27 -3.59
C ARG A 27 34.87 -26.44 -4.82
N ARG A 28 35.39 -26.82 -5.99
CA ARG A 28 35.11 -26.15 -7.26
C ARG A 28 33.64 -26.30 -7.64
N THR A 29 33.09 -27.47 -7.47
CA THR A 29 31.66 -27.73 -7.72
C THR A 29 30.77 -26.93 -6.78
N ALA A 30 31.10 -26.89 -5.48
CA ALA A 30 30.36 -26.10 -4.51
C ALA A 30 30.36 -24.60 -4.84
N MET A 31 31.50 -24.04 -5.28
CA MET A 31 31.59 -22.65 -5.71
C MET A 31 30.74 -22.36 -6.94
N SER A 32 30.76 -23.27 -7.93
CA SER A 32 29.92 -23.11 -9.11
C SER A 32 28.44 -23.20 -8.81
N VAL A 33 28.03 -24.15 -7.98
CA VAL A 33 26.63 -24.29 -7.51
C VAL A 33 26.20 -23.07 -6.71
N ALA A 34 27.05 -22.57 -5.81
CA ALA A 34 26.77 -21.36 -5.04
C ALA A 34 26.60 -20.13 -5.96
N GLY A 35 27.45 -19.99 -6.99
CA GLY A 35 27.31 -18.92 -7.98
C GLY A 35 26.00 -18.98 -8.76
N ILE A 36 25.61 -20.16 -9.20
CA ILE A 36 24.34 -20.37 -9.90
C ILE A 36 23.15 -20.10 -8.96
N ALA A 37 23.21 -20.62 -7.74
CA ALA A 37 22.16 -20.39 -6.74
C ALA A 37 22.02 -18.91 -6.41
N PHE A 38 23.12 -18.19 -6.28
CA PHE A 38 23.11 -16.74 -6.02
C PHE A 38 22.50 -15.95 -7.19
N ALA A 39 22.89 -16.27 -8.43
CA ALA A 39 22.29 -15.67 -9.61
C ALA A 39 20.78 -15.94 -9.70
N TYR A 40 20.37 -17.17 -9.41
CA TYR A 40 18.95 -17.53 -9.37
C TYR A 40 18.18 -16.78 -8.28
N MET A 41 18.75 -16.64 -7.08
CA MET A 41 18.13 -15.88 -5.99
C MET A 41 17.91 -14.42 -6.39
N ILE A 42 18.89 -13.76 -7.01
CA ILE A 42 18.74 -12.37 -7.48
C ILE A 42 17.61 -12.28 -8.51
N THR A 43 17.60 -13.15 -9.49
CA THR A 43 16.57 -13.17 -10.54
C THR A 43 15.17 -13.44 -9.95
N ALA A 44 15.06 -14.40 -9.05
CA ALA A 44 13.80 -14.72 -8.38
C ALA A 44 13.29 -13.53 -7.55
N THR A 45 14.19 -12.84 -6.84
CA THR A 45 13.84 -11.63 -6.05
C THR A 45 13.31 -10.52 -6.95
N LEU A 46 13.96 -10.26 -8.09
CA LEU A 46 13.51 -9.24 -9.04
C LEU A 46 12.14 -9.55 -9.62
N VAL A 47 11.90 -10.81 -10.02
CA VAL A 47 10.60 -11.25 -10.54
C VAL A 47 9.51 -11.15 -9.46
N SER A 48 9.82 -11.60 -8.25
CA SER A 48 8.88 -11.51 -7.11
C SER A 48 8.55 -10.06 -6.77
N MET A 49 9.54 -9.16 -6.81
CA MET A 49 9.33 -7.74 -6.56
C MET A 49 8.40 -7.12 -7.60
N ASN A 50 8.57 -7.44 -8.88
CA ASN A 50 7.66 -6.97 -9.93
C ASN A 50 6.21 -7.45 -9.70
N SER A 51 6.04 -8.71 -9.34
CA SER A 51 4.71 -9.26 -9.01
C SER A 51 4.08 -8.63 -7.76
N LEU A 52 4.89 -8.28 -6.76
CA LEU A 52 4.42 -7.54 -5.59
C LEU A 52 3.96 -6.13 -5.96
N PHE A 53 4.68 -5.43 -6.84
CA PHE A 53 4.26 -4.12 -7.34
C PHE A 53 2.90 -4.19 -8.06
N ASP A 54 2.69 -5.19 -8.91
CA ASP A 54 1.42 -5.36 -9.61
C ASP A 54 0.27 -5.54 -8.61
N VAL A 55 0.41 -6.43 -7.63
CA VAL A 55 -0.64 -6.71 -6.65
C VAL A 55 -0.86 -5.54 -5.67
N PHE A 56 0.22 -4.98 -5.10
CA PHE A 56 0.08 -3.96 -4.06
C PHE A 56 -0.27 -2.58 -4.61
N ILE A 57 0.30 -2.20 -5.76
CA ILE A 57 0.08 -0.85 -6.28
C ILE A 57 -1.16 -0.83 -7.17
N PHE A 58 -1.25 -1.69 -8.17
CA PHE A 58 -2.34 -1.62 -9.12
C PHE A 58 -3.66 -2.13 -8.53
N ASP A 59 -3.68 -3.32 -7.92
CA ASP A 59 -4.92 -3.86 -7.35
C ASP A 59 -5.45 -3.02 -6.20
N TYR A 60 -4.57 -2.53 -5.32
CA TYR A 60 -4.98 -1.69 -4.20
C TYR A 60 -5.42 -0.31 -4.67
N TRP A 61 -4.65 0.29 -5.57
CA TRP A 61 -4.98 1.61 -6.13
C TRP A 61 -6.30 1.59 -6.89
N GLU A 62 -6.52 0.63 -7.78
CA GLU A 62 -7.76 0.50 -8.55
C GLU A 62 -8.98 0.24 -7.67
N LYS A 63 -8.80 -0.43 -6.54
CA LYS A 63 -9.88 -0.63 -5.57
C LYS A 63 -10.23 0.62 -4.77
N THR A 64 -9.23 1.40 -4.39
CA THR A 64 -9.39 2.57 -3.50
C THR A 64 -9.61 3.86 -4.26
N GLN A 65 -8.96 4.03 -5.39
CA GLN A 65 -8.96 5.24 -6.23
C GLN A 65 -9.56 4.89 -7.59
N ARG A 66 -10.81 5.21 -7.80
CA ARG A 66 -11.54 4.84 -9.02
C ARG A 66 -11.69 5.98 -10.02
N GLN A 67 -11.12 7.13 -9.70
CA GLN A 67 -11.09 8.28 -10.61
C GLN A 67 -10.03 8.08 -11.70
N ASP A 68 -10.41 8.41 -12.94
CA ASP A 68 -9.49 8.43 -14.07
C ASP A 68 -8.67 9.72 -14.10
N ILE A 69 -9.25 10.84 -13.62
CA ILE A 69 -8.64 12.17 -13.64
C ILE A 69 -8.86 12.85 -12.29
N MET A 70 -7.81 13.48 -11.78
CA MET A 70 -7.86 14.37 -10.62
C MET A 70 -7.53 15.79 -11.08
N VAL A 71 -8.44 16.73 -10.78
CA VAL A 71 -8.26 18.15 -11.06
C VAL A 71 -7.98 18.88 -9.76
N GLN A 72 -6.84 19.53 -9.67
CA GLN A 72 -6.44 20.31 -8.50
C GLN A 72 -6.53 21.80 -8.79
N PHE A 73 -7.21 22.52 -7.93
CA PHE A 73 -7.31 23.98 -7.99
C PHE A 73 -6.17 24.60 -7.17
N GLU A 74 -5.57 25.68 -7.66
CA GLU A 74 -4.50 26.40 -6.95
C GLU A 74 -4.97 27.05 -5.65
N GLN A 75 -6.26 27.38 -5.56
CA GLN A 75 -6.88 27.96 -4.38
C GLN A 75 -8.15 27.19 -4.02
N PRO A 76 -8.51 27.14 -2.74
CA PRO A 76 -9.78 26.54 -2.34
C PRO A 76 -10.96 27.26 -3.01
N VAL A 77 -11.80 26.48 -3.67
CA VAL A 77 -13.03 26.95 -4.34
C VAL A 77 -14.25 26.29 -3.68
N LEU A 78 -15.41 26.86 -3.88
CA LEU A 78 -16.65 26.23 -3.44
C LEU A 78 -16.88 24.94 -4.22
N LEU A 79 -17.46 23.93 -3.57
CA LEU A 79 -17.72 22.64 -4.18
C LEU A 79 -18.57 22.77 -5.46
N GLU A 80 -19.58 23.63 -5.42
CA GLU A 80 -20.47 23.86 -6.58
C GLU A 80 -19.70 24.43 -7.78
N ASP A 81 -18.84 25.42 -7.54
CA ASP A 81 -18.00 26.03 -8.59
C ASP A 81 -17.00 25.03 -9.16
N ALA A 82 -16.41 24.19 -8.31
CA ALA A 82 -15.49 23.14 -8.72
C ALA A 82 -16.18 22.10 -9.62
N LEU A 83 -17.37 21.64 -9.24
CA LEU A 83 -18.14 20.67 -10.01
C LEU A 83 -18.63 21.26 -11.33
N GLU A 84 -19.01 22.55 -11.36
CA GLU A 84 -19.40 23.22 -12.59
C GLU A 84 -18.20 23.38 -13.56
N ALA A 85 -17.02 23.68 -13.04
CA ALA A 85 -15.80 23.83 -13.85
C ALA A 85 -15.37 22.53 -14.55
N VAL A 86 -15.64 21.37 -13.96
CA VAL A 86 -15.29 20.05 -14.54
C VAL A 86 -16.44 19.42 -15.33
N LYS A 87 -17.58 20.09 -15.42
CA LYS A 87 -18.76 19.56 -16.11
C LYS A 87 -18.54 19.47 -17.61
N HIS A 88 -18.50 18.25 -18.13
CA HIS A 88 -18.31 17.97 -19.56
C HIS A 88 -19.14 16.75 -19.96
N PRO A 89 -19.65 16.65 -21.20
CA PRO A 89 -20.45 15.51 -21.66
C PRO A 89 -19.78 14.14 -21.56
N GLN A 90 -18.46 14.09 -21.48
CA GLN A 90 -17.67 12.86 -21.32
C GLN A 90 -17.33 12.53 -19.85
N VAL A 91 -17.72 13.38 -18.91
CA VAL A 91 -17.54 13.15 -17.48
C VAL A 91 -18.82 12.50 -16.95
N GLU A 92 -18.73 11.23 -16.55
CA GLU A 92 -19.87 10.48 -16.04
C GLU A 92 -20.16 10.83 -14.57
N ASN A 93 -19.11 11.01 -13.77
CA ASN A 93 -19.21 11.36 -12.35
C ASN A 93 -18.06 12.27 -11.95
N ALA A 94 -18.33 13.23 -11.08
CA ALA A 94 -17.34 14.10 -10.48
C ALA A 94 -17.63 14.28 -9.00
N GLU A 95 -16.62 14.13 -8.15
CA GLU A 95 -16.72 14.25 -6.69
C GLU A 95 -15.69 15.24 -6.20
N GLY A 96 -16.11 16.09 -5.25
CA GLY A 96 -15.19 17.02 -4.61
C GLY A 96 -14.45 16.38 -3.45
N MET A 97 -13.16 16.68 -3.37
CA MET A 97 -12.30 16.31 -2.25
C MET A 97 -11.50 17.54 -1.83
N MET A 98 -11.29 17.68 -0.53
CA MET A 98 -10.42 18.72 0.00
C MET A 98 -9.30 18.08 0.80
N GLU A 99 -8.07 18.52 0.54
CA GLU A 99 -6.89 18.09 1.29
C GLU A 99 -6.28 19.28 2.03
N PHE A 100 -5.93 19.04 3.29
CA PHE A 100 -5.23 20.05 4.08
C PHE A 100 -4.34 19.43 5.14
N ALA A 101 -3.19 20.07 5.36
CA ALA A 101 -2.24 19.67 6.37
C ALA A 101 -2.77 20.04 7.77
N VAL A 102 -2.65 19.11 8.70
CA VAL A 102 -3.07 19.28 10.11
C VAL A 102 -2.05 18.68 11.05
N THR A 103 -2.08 19.12 12.30
CA THR A 103 -1.41 18.43 13.40
C THR A 103 -2.46 17.73 14.24
N LEU A 104 -2.38 16.42 14.33
CA LEU A 104 -3.20 15.61 15.24
C LEU A 104 -2.49 15.48 16.57
N SER A 105 -3.24 15.62 17.65
CA SER A 105 -2.72 15.46 19.02
C SER A 105 -3.56 14.43 19.78
N GLY A 106 -2.90 13.42 20.31
CA GLY A 106 -3.49 12.35 21.11
C GLY A 106 -2.64 12.00 22.33
N PRO A 107 -3.04 11.00 23.11
CA PRO A 107 -2.31 10.58 24.31
C PRO A 107 -0.87 10.12 24.01
N GLY A 108 -0.61 9.54 22.85
CA GLY A 108 0.71 9.07 22.42
C GLY A 108 1.63 10.16 21.85
N GLY A 109 1.11 11.39 21.63
CA GLY A 109 1.91 12.48 21.09
C GLY A 109 1.21 13.31 20.03
N LYS A 110 2.01 14.05 19.27
CA LYS A 110 1.54 14.87 18.15
C LYS A 110 2.15 14.35 16.86
N THR A 111 1.35 14.38 15.79
CA THR A 111 1.77 13.94 14.47
C THR A 111 1.20 14.87 13.41
N ASP A 112 2.05 15.31 12.50
CA ASP A 112 1.63 16.08 11.33
C ASP A 112 1.21 15.12 10.21
N CYS A 113 0.06 15.38 9.62
CA CYS A 113 -0.47 14.58 8.52
C CYS A 113 -1.37 15.42 7.61
N THR A 114 -1.77 14.83 6.50
CA THR A 114 -2.77 15.40 5.60
C THR A 114 -4.12 14.71 5.85
N ILE A 115 -5.15 15.50 6.04
CA ILE A 115 -6.55 15.03 6.10
C ILE A 115 -7.18 15.24 4.73
N GLN A 116 -7.87 14.22 4.27
CA GLN A 116 -8.76 14.26 3.11
C GLN A 116 -10.21 14.34 3.59
N ALA A 117 -10.89 15.43 3.25
CA ALA A 117 -12.33 15.54 3.46
C ALA A 117 -13.03 15.06 2.20
N ILE A 118 -13.78 13.98 2.33
CA ILE A 118 -14.58 13.37 1.25
C ILE A 118 -16.05 13.32 1.66
N SER A 119 -16.94 13.33 0.67
CA SER A 119 -18.36 13.15 0.95
C SER A 119 -18.65 11.75 1.52
N PRO A 120 -19.59 11.59 2.48
CA PRO A 120 -20.03 10.27 2.94
C PRO A 120 -20.55 9.37 1.82
N GLU A 121 -21.09 9.96 0.76
CA GLU A 121 -21.61 9.26 -0.41
C GLU A 121 -20.56 9.02 -1.50
N ALA A 122 -19.28 9.37 -1.25
CA ALA A 122 -18.23 9.25 -2.24
C ALA A 122 -18.13 7.80 -2.78
N SER A 123 -18.08 7.70 -4.09
CA SER A 123 -17.99 6.44 -4.82
C SER A 123 -16.65 6.24 -5.53
N LEU A 124 -15.97 7.36 -5.87
CA LEU A 124 -14.69 7.36 -6.54
C LEU A 124 -13.53 7.07 -5.58
N THR A 125 -13.59 7.59 -4.36
CA THR A 125 -12.62 7.25 -3.29
C THR A 125 -13.25 6.29 -2.30
N ARG A 126 -12.61 5.14 -2.08
CA ARG A 126 -13.10 4.10 -1.19
C ARG A 126 -12.08 3.77 -0.13
N LEU A 127 -12.54 3.70 1.11
CA LEU A 127 -11.74 3.32 2.26
C LEU A 127 -12.05 1.87 2.63
N TYR A 128 -11.03 1.08 2.92
CA TYR A 128 -11.17 -0.31 3.33
C TYR A 128 -10.53 -0.55 4.69
N LYS A 129 -11.18 -1.38 5.49
CA LYS A 129 -10.65 -1.88 6.77
C LYS A 129 -9.72 -3.07 6.51
N GLU A 130 -8.99 -3.48 7.54
CA GLU A 130 -8.11 -4.64 7.48
C GLU A 130 -8.84 -5.93 7.11
N ASP A 131 -10.09 -6.07 7.52
CA ASP A 131 -10.95 -7.21 7.18
C ASP A 131 -11.49 -7.19 5.74
N GLY A 132 -11.13 -6.18 4.94
CA GLY A 132 -11.59 -5.97 3.57
C GLY A 132 -12.99 -5.37 3.47
N SER A 133 -13.67 -5.08 4.57
CA SER A 133 -14.94 -4.38 4.55
C SER A 133 -14.74 -2.90 4.23
N ARG A 134 -15.74 -2.26 3.62
CA ARG A 134 -15.69 -0.85 3.30
C ARG A 134 -15.92 -0.01 4.56
N ALA A 135 -15.03 0.96 4.79
CA ALA A 135 -15.23 1.98 5.78
C ALA A 135 -15.98 3.17 5.15
N TYR A 136 -16.89 3.75 5.90
CA TYR A 136 -17.61 4.96 5.50
C TYR A 136 -17.26 6.07 6.47
N PRO A 137 -16.82 7.24 5.99
CA PRO A 137 -16.69 8.40 6.86
C PRO A 137 -18.09 8.81 7.36
N GLU A 138 -18.21 9.07 8.64
CA GLU A 138 -19.41 9.62 9.24
C GLU A 138 -19.38 11.15 9.08
N GLU A 139 -20.56 11.82 9.12
CA GLU A 139 -20.65 13.27 8.99
C GLU A 139 -19.85 14.00 10.06
N GLU A 140 -19.80 13.45 11.26
CA GLU A 140 -19.02 13.99 12.38
C GLU A 140 -18.00 12.94 12.83
N GLY A 141 -16.71 13.20 12.58
CA GLY A 141 -15.66 12.33 13.03
C GLY A 141 -14.52 12.20 12.02
N ILE A 142 -13.56 11.37 12.35
CA ILE A 142 -12.39 11.11 11.52
C ILE A 142 -12.11 9.61 11.46
N VAL A 143 -11.77 9.15 10.27
CA VAL A 143 -11.22 7.82 10.05
C VAL A 143 -9.71 7.94 9.96
N ILE A 144 -8.98 7.13 10.71
CA ILE A 144 -7.50 7.16 10.73
C ILE A 144 -6.94 5.80 10.36
N SER A 145 -5.69 5.76 9.86
CA SER A 145 -5.04 4.47 9.63
C SER A 145 -4.71 3.77 10.95
N GLU A 146 -4.70 2.45 10.93
CA GLU A 146 -4.35 1.65 12.11
C GLU A 146 -2.94 1.97 12.62
N HIS A 147 -2.01 2.20 11.70
CA HIS A 147 -0.66 2.66 12.06
C HIS A 147 -0.71 3.97 12.86
N MET A 148 -1.47 4.96 12.38
CA MET A 148 -1.62 6.25 13.06
C MET A 148 -2.30 6.08 14.42
N ALA A 149 -3.34 5.25 14.50
CA ALA A 149 -4.03 4.94 15.76
C ALA A 149 -3.06 4.36 16.80
N ASN A 150 -2.20 3.44 16.40
CA ASN A 150 -1.19 2.83 17.26
C ASN A 150 -0.12 3.85 17.71
N VAL A 151 0.39 4.70 16.82
CA VAL A 151 1.38 5.75 17.14
C VAL A 151 0.80 6.77 18.13
N MET A 152 -0.45 7.16 17.93
CA MET A 152 -1.13 8.15 18.79
C MET A 152 -1.72 7.54 20.06
N GLY A 153 -1.73 6.21 20.22
CA GLY A 153 -2.31 5.53 21.36
C GLY A 153 -3.82 5.70 21.47
N VAL A 154 -4.52 5.82 20.33
CA VAL A 154 -5.97 6.03 20.27
C VAL A 154 -6.67 4.83 19.64
N LYS A 155 -7.97 4.73 19.90
CA LYS A 155 -8.83 3.66 19.36
C LYS A 155 -10.13 4.29 18.85
N LYS A 156 -10.91 3.50 18.11
CA LYS A 156 -12.29 3.87 17.77
C LYS A 156 -13.05 4.37 19.01
N GLY A 157 -13.70 5.53 18.89
CA GLY A 157 -14.39 6.22 19.96
C GLY A 157 -13.50 7.18 20.79
N SER A 158 -12.19 7.20 20.57
CA SER A 158 -11.30 8.18 21.22
C SER A 158 -11.48 9.56 20.63
N THR A 159 -11.34 10.60 21.46
CA THR A 159 -11.34 12.00 21.00
C THR A 159 -9.90 12.46 20.82
N ILE A 160 -9.60 13.07 19.67
CA ILE A 160 -8.31 13.66 19.34
C ILE A 160 -8.48 15.15 19.05
N GLU A 161 -7.41 15.91 19.24
CA GLU A 161 -7.36 17.31 18.84
C GLU A 161 -6.76 17.44 17.45
N VAL A 162 -7.49 18.12 16.57
CA VAL A 162 -7.09 18.43 15.21
C VAL A 162 -6.77 19.92 15.14
N LYS A 163 -5.53 20.24 14.89
CA LYS A 163 -5.06 21.61 14.70
C LYS A 163 -4.86 21.89 13.23
N VAL A 164 -5.66 22.82 12.68
CA VAL A 164 -5.57 23.31 11.31
C VAL A 164 -4.79 24.62 11.31
N PRO A 165 -3.62 24.70 10.65
CA PRO A 165 -2.76 25.89 10.71
C PRO A 165 -3.22 27.03 9.79
N TYR A 166 -3.92 26.74 8.71
CA TYR A 166 -4.26 27.72 7.67
C TYR A 166 -5.77 27.66 7.33
N PRO A 167 -6.44 28.76 6.96
CA PRO A 167 -5.99 30.17 6.88
C PRO A 167 -5.89 30.85 8.25
N LYS A 168 -6.54 30.33 9.26
CA LYS A 168 -6.41 30.72 10.67
C LYS A 168 -6.26 29.48 11.52
N GLU A 169 -5.31 29.51 12.42
CA GLU A 169 -5.12 28.42 13.37
C GLU A 169 -6.44 28.11 14.10
N ARG A 170 -6.91 26.90 13.96
CA ARG A 170 -8.10 26.39 14.65
C ARG A 170 -7.75 25.04 15.29
N VAL A 171 -8.22 24.85 16.47
CA VAL A 171 -8.15 23.57 17.18
C VAL A 171 -9.56 23.07 17.39
N SER A 172 -9.85 21.89 16.90
CA SER A 172 -11.13 21.22 17.05
C SER A 172 -10.91 19.85 17.68
N ARG A 173 -11.89 19.39 18.44
CA ARG A 173 -11.90 18.03 18.98
C ARG A 173 -12.79 17.17 18.11
N VAL A 174 -12.26 16.07 17.65
CA VAL A 174 -12.94 15.17 16.73
C VAL A 174 -12.85 13.75 17.28
N THR A 175 -13.91 12.98 17.09
CA THR A 175 -13.95 11.58 17.51
C THR A 175 -13.44 10.68 16.40
N VAL A 176 -12.63 9.70 16.74
CA VAL A 176 -12.21 8.63 15.82
C VAL A 176 -13.39 7.68 15.61
N THR A 177 -14.00 7.71 14.44
CA THR A 177 -15.18 6.90 14.13
C THR A 177 -14.82 5.50 13.63
N ASP A 178 -13.70 5.37 12.93
CA ASP A 178 -13.22 4.06 12.48
C ASP A 178 -11.71 4.07 12.22
N THR A 179 -11.14 2.87 12.00
CA THR A 179 -9.75 2.68 11.59
C THR A 179 -9.70 1.91 10.28
N ILE A 180 -8.74 2.28 9.41
CA ILE A 180 -8.51 1.65 8.10
C ILE A 180 -7.11 1.04 8.02
N ALA A 181 -6.94 0.08 7.11
CA ALA A 181 -5.67 -0.60 6.86
C ALA A 181 -4.58 0.37 6.32
#